data_fdffab12ce78ce0953b1e6adf2348241
#
_entry.id   fdffab12ce78ce0953b1e6adf2348241
#
_cell.length_a   1.000
_cell.length_b   1.000
_cell.length_c   1.000
_cell.angle_alpha   90.00
_cell.angle_beta   90.00
_cell.angle_gamma   90.00
#
_symmetry.space_group_name_H-M   'P 1'
#
loop_
_entity.id
_entity.type
_entity.pdbx_description
1 polymer ?
#
loop_
_entity_poly.entity_id
_entity_poly.type
_entity_poly.pdbx_seq_one_letter_code
_entity_poly.pdbx_strand_id
1 'polypeptide(L)'
;MSASDTLAAASSPDPDAPVAPPRLRVAPSPTGDPHVGTAYMAMFDLAYARKHGGQFVLRIEDTDRARFVEGSEQQVYDTLAWLGLSHDEGPDVGGPYAPYRQSERLDTYQPYVDKLLAEGKAYYCWCSAERLKEMREKQQALKQPTGYDRLCYGKTEEERAALPGFSDKPVVRMLIPDDVELEWDDLIMGRTSAPRPDDQVILKADGFPTYHLAVVVDDHEMAITHVVRGQEWISSTPKHLLLYKWLEVPAPRFAHMPLLRDEKRAKISKRKNPAARLTWFQEQGYLPEALLNFLALQGYPPIVEADGTEREVFTFEEFTQRFEWAKVNKAGAVFNLDKLNWLNGHYIRELDAGDLASRLIPFLHAEGLVGSHPTLPELGRLKL
;
A
#
# COMPACT_ATOMS: atom_id res chain seq x y z
N MET A 1 46.80 -34.00 2.78
CA MET A 1 46.41 -32.61 3.11
C MET A 1 46.04 -31.96 1.80
N SER A 2 44.77 -31.91 1.50
CA SER A 2 44.25 -31.17 0.35
C SER A 2 43.00 -30.45 0.89
N ALA A 3 43.15 -29.14 1.07
CA ALA A 3 42.04 -28.26 1.38
C ALA A 3 41.26 -27.98 0.09
N SER A 4 40.05 -28.48 0.02
CA SER A 4 39.10 -28.10 -1.03
C SER A 4 38.45 -26.78 -0.63
N ASP A 5 38.95 -25.68 -1.18
CA ASP A 5 38.28 -24.38 -1.16
C ASP A 5 36.97 -24.50 -1.97
N THR A 6 35.88 -24.54 -1.25
CA THR A 6 34.55 -24.37 -1.84
C THR A 6 34.34 -22.88 -2.09
N LEU A 7 34.66 -22.46 -3.32
CA LEU A 7 34.26 -21.13 -3.82
C LEU A 7 32.73 -21.04 -3.79
N ALA A 8 32.22 -20.31 -2.79
CA ALA A 8 30.82 -19.83 -2.83
C ALA A 8 30.68 -18.99 -4.11
N ALA A 9 29.80 -19.40 -4.99
CA ALA A 9 29.46 -18.65 -6.18
C ALA A 9 28.93 -17.27 -5.73
N ALA A 10 29.73 -16.23 -5.96
CA ALA A 10 29.29 -14.85 -5.75
C ALA A 10 28.08 -14.60 -6.67
N SER A 11 26.91 -14.46 -6.09
CA SER A 11 25.74 -14.00 -6.82
C SER A 11 26.08 -12.69 -7.50
N SER A 12 25.74 -12.55 -8.77
CA SER A 12 25.85 -11.28 -9.48
C SER A 12 25.18 -10.18 -8.65
N PRO A 13 25.78 -8.99 -8.52
CA PRO A 13 25.16 -7.93 -7.74
C PRO A 13 23.76 -7.63 -8.31
N ASP A 14 22.77 -7.53 -7.43
CA ASP A 14 21.41 -7.15 -7.76
C ASP A 14 21.46 -5.79 -8.48
N PRO A 15 21.07 -5.70 -9.77
CA PRO A 15 21.14 -4.45 -10.53
C PRO A 15 20.20 -3.39 -9.94
N ASP A 16 19.28 -3.79 -9.08
CA ASP A 16 18.31 -2.92 -8.40
C ASP A 16 18.68 -2.62 -6.94
N ALA A 17 19.87 -3.07 -6.49
CA ALA A 17 20.34 -2.78 -5.14
C ALA A 17 20.39 -1.26 -4.89
N PRO A 18 19.85 -0.77 -3.76
CA PRO A 18 19.82 0.65 -3.46
C PRO A 18 21.23 1.16 -3.13
N VAL A 19 21.53 2.40 -3.54
CA VAL A 19 22.81 3.07 -3.25
C VAL A 19 22.95 3.39 -1.75
N ALA A 20 21.85 3.54 -1.03
CA ALA A 20 21.77 3.78 0.42
C ALA A 20 20.64 2.93 1.01
N PRO A 21 20.63 2.71 2.35
CA PRO A 21 19.55 1.96 2.99
C PRO A 21 18.19 2.48 2.57
N PRO A 22 17.29 1.62 2.01
CA PRO A 22 16.04 2.08 1.46
C PRO A 22 15.03 2.42 2.56
N ARG A 23 14.13 3.35 2.27
CA ARG A 23 12.99 3.69 3.12
C ARG A 23 11.71 3.42 2.35
N LEU A 24 10.91 2.50 2.87
CA LEU A 24 9.64 2.10 2.29
C LEU A 24 8.51 2.37 3.28
N ARG A 25 7.28 2.42 2.79
CA ARG A 25 6.12 2.65 3.66
C ARG A 25 4.88 1.92 3.20
N VAL A 26 4.16 1.34 4.14
CA VAL A 26 2.75 1.01 3.97
C VAL A 26 1.90 2.18 4.47
N ALA A 27 0.87 2.54 3.71
CA ALA A 27 0.11 3.76 3.95
C ALA A 27 -1.41 3.49 3.89
N PRO A 28 -1.96 2.73 4.88
CA PRO A 28 -3.39 2.42 4.90
C PRO A 28 -4.25 3.62 5.30
N SER A 29 -5.45 3.69 4.70
CA SER A 29 -6.51 4.58 5.17
C SER A 29 -7.38 3.85 6.22
N PRO A 30 -7.68 4.48 7.38
CA PRO A 30 -8.45 3.85 8.46
C PRO A 30 -9.97 3.85 8.16
N THR A 31 -10.38 3.02 7.21
CA THR A 31 -11.76 2.94 6.68
C THR A 31 -12.45 1.60 6.99
N GLY A 32 -12.21 1.04 8.16
CA GLY A 32 -12.69 -0.26 8.64
C GLY A 32 -11.62 -1.35 8.53
N ASP A 33 -12.00 -2.61 8.67
CA ASP A 33 -11.08 -3.76 8.70
C ASP A 33 -9.93 -3.63 7.69
N PRO A 34 -8.68 -3.91 8.07
CA PRO A 34 -7.56 -3.89 7.15
C PRO A 34 -7.77 -4.85 5.98
N HIS A 35 -7.42 -4.40 4.79
CA HIS A 35 -7.52 -5.23 3.58
C HIS A 35 -6.31 -6.15 3.46
N VAL A 36 -6.51 -7.40 3.00
CA VAL A 36 -5.41 -8.35 2.74
C VAL A 36 -4.33 -7.76 1.81
N GLY A 37 -4.70 -6.84 0.92
CA GLY A 37 -3.77 -6.08 0.10
C GLY A 37 -2.82 -5.19 0.90
N THR A 38 -3.21 -4.72 2.08
CA THR A 38 -2.31 -3.96 2.98
C THR A 38 -1.19 -4.86 3.48
N ALA A 39 -1.49 -6.06 3.95
CA ALA A 39 -0.48 -7.04 4.36
C ALA A 39 0.41 -7.47 3.18
N TYR A 40 -0.20 -7.65 2.00
CA TYR A 40 0.53 -7.99 0.78
C TYR A 40 1.57 -6.92 0.42
N MET A 41 1.23 -5.63 0.46
CA MET A 41 2.19 -4.55 0.22
C MET A 41 3.23 -4.48 1.35
N ALA A 42 2.77 -4.45 2.62
CA ALA A 42 3.63 -4.35 3.80
C ALA A 42 4.70 -5.44 3.85
N MET A 43 4.36 -6.66 3.46
CA MET A 43 5.29 -7.78 3.42
C MET A 43 6.43 -7.56 2.41
N PHE A 44 6.13 -7.07 1.21
CA PHE A 44 7.16 -6.78 0.20
C PHE A 44 7.99 -5.55 0.57
N ASP A 45 7.36 -4.50 1.12
CA ASP A 45 8.06 -3.34 1.67
C ASP A 45 9.07 -3.75 2.74
N LEU A 46 8.61 -4.54 3.73
CA LEU A 46 9.44 -5.00 4.83
C LEU A 46 10.57 -5.92 4.36
N ALA A 47 10.28 -6.87 3.46
CA ALA A 47 11.29 -7.78 2.92
C ALA A 47 12.43 -7.01 2.24
N TYR A 48 12.11 -6.04 1.39
CA TYR A 48 13.13 -5.23 0.73
C TYR A 48 13.89 -4.35 1.71
N ALA A 49 13.21 -3.71 2.67
CA ALA A 49 13.86 -2.93 3.71
C ALA A 49 14.84 -3.78 4.52
N ARG A 50 14.41 -4.96 5.01
CA ARG A 50 15.26 -5.84 5.82
C ARG A 50 16.44 -6.41 5.04
N LYS A 51 16.24 -6.80 3.78
CA LYS A 51 17.34 -7.31 2.92
C LYS A 51 18.45 -6.29 2.76
N HIS A 52 18.14 -5.01 2.71
CA HIS A 52 19.09 -3.92 2.42
C HIS A 52 19.40 -3.02 3.63
N GLY A 53 19.06 -3.45 4.86
CA GLY A 53 19.32 -2.68 6.08
C GLY A 53 18.59 -1.34 6.15
N GLY A 54 17.44 -1.24 5.49
CA GLY A 54 16.60 -0.04 5.40
C GLY A 54 15.53 0.06 6.48
N GLN A 55 14.60 0.98 6.30
CA GLN A 55 13.51 1.29 7.23
C GLN A 55 12.15 1.01 6.60
N PHE A 56 11.25 0.45 7.40
CA PHE A 56 9.85 0.24 7.05
C PHE A 56 8.97 1.15 7.90
N VAL A 57 8.21 2.03 7.25
CA VAL A 57 7.40 3.08 7.86
C VAL A 57 5.92 2.74 7.76
N LEU A 58 5.16 2.94 8.82
CA LEU A 58 3.70 2.94 8.80
C LEU A 58 3.20 4.38 8.82
N ARG A 59 2.47 4.80 7.77
CA ARG A 59 1.80 6.10 7.71
C ARG A 59 0.29 5.91 7.61
N ILE A 60 -0.46 6.62 8.44
CA ILE A 60 -1.94 6.59 8.39
C ILE A 60 -2.45 7.71 7.49
N GLU A 61 -3.16 7.34 6.42
CA GLU A 61 -3.75 8.26 5.45
C GLU A 61 -5.25 8.49 5.77
N ASP A 62 -5.51 9.40 6.71
CA ASP A 62 -6.82 9.70 7.30
C ASP A 62 -7.41 11.04 6.82
N THR A 63 -6.97 11.55 5.66
CA THR A 63 -7.48 12.80 5.06
C THR A 63 -8.92 12.67 4.54
N ASP A 64 -9.45 11.48 4.37
CA ASP A 64 -10.85 11.23 4.02
C ASP A 64 -11.70 11.02 5.28
N ARG A 65 -12.06 12.14 5.92
CA ARG A 65 -12.84 12.15 7.17
C ARG A 65 -14.22 11.51 7.04
N ALA A 66 -14.80 11.52 5.84
CA ALA A 66 -16.14 10.95 5.61
C ALA A 66 -16.13 9.41 5.65
N ARG A 67 -14.99 8.77 5.41
CA ARG A 67 -14.84 7.31 5.44
C ARG A 67 -14.09 6.80 6.67
N PHE A 68 -13.70 7.69 7.57
CA PHE A 68 -13.03 7.29 8.81
C PHE A 68 -13.93 6.38 9.65
N VAL A 69 -13.35 5.29 10.17
CA VAL A 69 -14.04 4.34 11.08
C VAL A 69 -13.23 4.24 12.35
N GLU A 70 -13.85 4.57 13.49
CA GLU A 70 -13.21 4.46 14.80
C GLU A 70 -12.71 3.03 15.07
N GLY A 71 -11.52 2.90 15.65
CA GLY A 71 -10.87 1.62 15.95
C GLY A 71 -10.17 0.95 14.75
N SER A 72 -10.39 1.43 13.50
CA SER A 72 -9.75 0.80 12.34
C SER A 72 -8.23 0.99 12.30
N GLU A 73 -7.71 2.05 12.88
CA GLU A 73 -6.27 2.27 13.01
C GLU A 73 -5.64 1.23 13.94
N GLN A 74 -6.28 0.94 15.09
CA GLN A 74 -5.82 -0.11 16.00
C GLN A 74 -5.82 -1.49 15.33
N GLN A 75 -6.85 -1.78 14.51
CA GLN A 75 -6.88 -3.03 13.75
C GLN A 75 -5.71 -3.15 12.75
N VAL A 76 -5.22 -2.03 12.18
CA VAL A 76 -4.00 -2.04 11.36
C VAL A 76 -2.80 -2.47 12.20
N TYR A 77 -2.60 -1.88 13.37
CA TYR A 77 -1.49 -2.25 14.26
C TYR A 77 -1.56 -3.71 14.67
N ASP A 78 -2.73 -4.15 15.14
CA ASP A 78 -2.95 -5.52 15.62
C ASP A 78 -2.71 -6.56 14.53
N THR A 79 -3.18 -6.30 13.30
CA THR A 79 -3.01 -7.24 12.18
C THR A 79 -1.57 -7.26 11.65
N LEU A 80 -0.87 -6.15 11.60
CA LEU A 80 0.55 -6.12 11.23
C LEU A 80 1.40 -6.80 12.30
N ALA A 81 1.13 -6.57 13.59
CA ALA A 81 1.80 -7.24 14.70
C ALA A 81 1.56 -8.75 14.69
N TRP A 82 0.32 -9.19 14.45
CA TRP A 82 -0.03 -10.61 14.30
C TRP A 82 0.75 -11.29 13.17
N LEU A 83 0.96 -10.59 12.05
CA LEU A 83 1.74 -11.10 10.92
C LEU A 83 3.25 -11.00 11.15
N GLY A 84 3.73 -10.37 12.23
CA GLY A 84 5.15 -10.11 12.42
C GLY A 84 5.73 -9.06 11.48
N LEU A 85 4.89 -8.25 10.84
CA LEU A 85 5.27 -7.17 9.93
C LEU A 85 5.51 -5.86 10.70
N SER A 86 6.45 -5.88 11.64
CA SER A 86 6.74 -4.73 12.51
C SER A 86 7.41 -3.60 11.73
N HIS A 87 6.82 -2.39 11.84
CA HIS A 87 7.38 -1.16 11.30
C HIS A 87 8.40 -0.54 12.27
N ASP A 88 9.34 0.22 11.72
CA ASP A 88 10.40 0.89 12.49
C ASP A 88 9.97 2.29 12.94
N GLU A 89 9.08 2.92 12.15
CA GLU A 89 8.53 4.24 12.40
C GLU A 89 7.03 4.25 12.13
N GLY A 90 6.28 4.95 12.96
CA GLY A 90 4.82 5.03 12.80
C GLY A 90 4.15 5.84 13.90
N PRO A 91 2.81 5.98 13.86
CA PRO A 91 2.09 6.80 14.84
C PRO A 91 2.18 6.27 16.27
N ASP A 92 2.37 4.96 16.45
CA ASP A 92 2.42 4.25 17.74
C ASP A 92 3.84 4.14 18.30
N VAL A 93 4.85 4.03 17.41
CA VAL A 93 6.26 3.88 17.81
C VAL A 93 7.07 5.16 17.68
N GLY A 94 6.52 6.20 17.01
CA GLY A 94 7.22 7.45 16.75
C GLY A 94 8.26 7.33 15.64
N GLY A 95 9.22 8.26 15.63
CA GLY A 95 10.32 8.32 14.69
C GLY A 95 10.74 9.75 14.35
N PRO A 96 11.83 9.92 13.54
CA PRO A 96 12.42 11.24 13.28
C PRO A 96 11.58 12.15 12.38
N TYR A 97 10.58 11.59 11.68
CA TYR A 97 9.74 12.31 10.73
C TYR A 97 8.28 12.45 11.21
N ALA A 98 8.04 12.25 12.52
CA ALA A 98 6.71 12.41 13.10
C ALA A 98 6.13 13.83 12.85
N PRO A 99 4.79 13.96 12.80
CA PRO A 99 3.77 12.91 12.99
C PRO A 99 3.57 12.03 11.74
N TYR A 100 3.08 10.79 11.94
CA TYR A 100 2.84 9.81 10.87
C TYR A 100 1.35 9.64 10.53
N ARG A 101 0.47 10.53 11.02
CA ARG A 101 -0.93 10.66 10.57
C ARG A 101 -1.08 11.90 9.72
N GLN A 102 -1.70 11.76 8.55
CA GLN A 102 -1.85 12.89 7.63
C GLN A 102 -2.71 14.02 8.19
N SER A 103 -3.72 13.71 9.00
CA SER A 103 -4.55 14.74 9.67
C SER A 103 -3.77 15.59 10.67
N GLU A 104 -2.65 15.13 11.18
CA GLU A 104 -1.77 15.85 12.11
C GLU A 104 -0.71 16.71 11.38
N ARG A 105 -0.69 16.70 10.03
CA ARG A 105 0.32 17.33 9.18
C ARG A 105 -0.23 18.44 8.29
N LEU A 106 -1.42 18.95 8.57
CA LEU A 106 -2.09 19.92 7.68
C LEU A 106 -1.23 21.15 7.36
N ASP A 107 -0.53 21.67 8.36
CA ASP A 107 0.36 22.83 8.19
C ASP A 107 1.56 22.55 7.26
N THR A 108 1.93 21.28 7.10
CA THR A 108 3.02 20.86 6.20
C THR A 108 2.64 21.03 4.74
N TYR A 109 1.36 20.85 4.37
CA TYR A 109 0.96 20.86 2.95
C TYR A 109 0.78 22.26 2.37
N GLN A 110 0.41 23.26 3.17
CA GLN A 110 0.09 24.60 2.69
C GLN A 110 1.26 25.26 1.95
N PRO A 111 2.52 25.24 2.44
CA PRO A 111 3.65 25.83 1.72
C PRO A 111 3.88 25.25 0.32
N TYR A 112 3.61 23.93 0.14
CA TYR A 112 3.71 23.26 -1.15
C TYR A 112 2.60 23.71 -2.11
N VAL A 113 1.37 23.91 -1.60
CA VAL A 113 0.26 24.45 -2.39
C VAL A 113 0.56 25.87 -2.82
N ASP A 114 1.05 26.70 -1.90
CA ASP A 114 1.38 28.12 -2.16
C ASP A 114 2.49 28.24 -3.24
N LYS A 115 3.51 27.38 -3.17
CA LYS A 115 4.54 27.30 -4.21
C LYS A 115 3.93 26.97 -5.58
N LEU A 116 3.09 25.95 -5.65
CA LEU A 116 2.45 25.53 -6.91
C LEU A 116 1.55 26.62 -7.50
N LEU A 117 0.82 27.36 -6.64
CA LEU A 117 0.00 28.51 -7.07
C LEU A 117 0.88 29.67 -7.56
N ALA A 118 1.92 30.03 -6.82
CA ALA A 118 2.83 31.13 -7.18
C ALA A 118 3.56 30.87 -8.50
N GLU A 119 3.88 29.64 -8.81
CA GLU A 119 4.55 29.22 -10.04
C GLU A 119 3.58 28.94 -11.20
N GLY A 120 2.27 29.14 -11.01
CA GLY A 120 1.25 28.87 -12.03
C GLY A 120 1.12 27.38 -12.38
N LYS A 121 1.54 26.48 -11.50
CA LYS A 121 1.40 25.01 -11.62
C LYS A 121 0.08 24.52 -11.08
N ALA A 122 -0.62 25.36 -10.33
CA ALA A 122 -1.94 25.11 -9.78
C ALA A 122 -2.80 26.37 -9.88
N TYR A 123 -4.09 26.22 -9.73
CA TYR A 123 -5.06 27.32 -9.79
C TYR A 123 -6.30 27.03 -8.93
N TYR A 124 -6.99 28.08 -8.53
CA TYR A 124 -8.25 27.97 -7.81
C TYR A 124 -9.40 27.56 -8.72
N CYS A 125 -10.26 26.67 -8.24
CA CYS A 125 -11.47 26.22 -8.93
C CYS A 125 -12.68 26.44 -8.03
N TRP A 126 -13.56 27.35 -8.45
CA TRP A 126 -14.83 27.71 -7.80
C TRP A 126 -16.04 27.00 -8.40
N CYS A 127 -15.89 25.77 -8.90
CA CYS A 127 -16.99 25.00 -9.43
C CYS A 127 -17.74 24.27 -8.30
N SER A 128 -19.06 24.43 -8.25
CA SER A 128 -19.90 23.65 -7.34
C SER A 128 -19.92 22.14 -7.70
N ALA A 129 -20.25 21.31 -6.73
CA ALA A 129 -20.36 19.86 -6.92
C ALA A 129 -21.41 19.49 -7.98
N GLU A 130 -22.54 20.22 -7.98
CA GLU A 130 -23.66 20.03 -8.92
C GLU A 130 -23.18 20.28 -10.36
N ARG A 131 -22.52 21.43 -10.59
CA ARG A 131 -21.97 21.74 -11.92
C ARG A 131 -20.99 20.68 -12.41
N LEU A 132 -20.08 20.20 -11.54
CA LEU A 132 -19.13 19.16 -11.91
C LEU A 132 -19.81 17.83 -12.21
N LYS A 133 -20.91 17.53 -11.52
CA LYS A 133 -21.73 16.34 -11.78
C LYS A 133 -22.43 16.45 -13.14
N GLU A 134 -23.14 17.55 -13.40
CA GLU A 134 -23.81 17.80 -14.68
C GLU A 134 -22.84 17.75 -15.87
N MET A 135 -21.66 18.33 -15.72
CA MET A 135 -20.61 18.29 -16.74
C MET A 135 -20.22 16.84 -17.08
N ARG A 136 -19.98 16.00 -16.06
CA ARG A 136 -19.61 14.58 -16.25
C ARG A 136 -20.74 13.79 -16.89
N GLU A 137 -21.97 13.99 -16.45
CA GLU A 137 -23.17 13.34 -17.02
C GLU A 137 -23.34 13.69 -18.50
N LYS A 138 -23.12 14.97 -18.87
CA LYS A 138 -23.15 15.42 -20.25
C LYS A 138 -22.04 14.79 -21.09
N GLN A 139 -20.81 14.73 -20.59
CA GLN A 139 -19.67 14.07 -21.25
C GLN A 139 -19.96 12.59 -21.48
N GLN A 140 -20.51 11.88 -20.48
CA GLN A 140 -20.89 10.47 -20.58
C GLN A 140 -22.00 10.24 -21.61
N ALA A 141 -23.05 11.09 -21.60
CA ALA A 141 -24.16 11.01 -22.56
C ALA A 141 -23.66 11.20 -24.01
N LEU A 142 -22.64 12.05 -24.20
CA LEU A 142 -22.01 12.30 -25.51
C LEU A 142 -20.88 11.29 -25.82
N LYS A 143 -20.64 10.30 -24.97
CA LYS A 143 -19.53 9.33 -25.09
C LYS A 143 -18.15 10.00 -25.22
N GLN A 144 -17.99 11.17 -24.63
CA GLN A 144 -16.71 11.89 -24.57
C GLN A 144 -15.91 11.44 -23.33
N PRO A 145 -14.57 11.55 -23.35
CA PRO A 145 -13.77 11.37 -22.17
C PRO A 145 -14.24 12.29 -21.04
N THR A 146 -14.43 11.73 -19.85
CA THR A 146 -14.79 12.53 -18.67
C THR A 146 -13.56 13.24 -18.13
N GLY A 147 -13.66 14.54 -17.89
CA GLY A 147 -12.57 15.34 -17.35
C GLY A 147 -13.04 16.74 -16.97
N TYR A 148 -12.20 17.49 -16.27
CA TYR A 148 -12.50 18.88 -15.94
C TYR A 148 -12.26 19.80 -17.15
N ASP A 149 -13.20 20.67 -17.43
CA ASP A 149 -13.22 21.54 -18.62
C ASP A 149 -12.41 22.85 -18.46
N ARG A 150 -11.63 22.96 -17.39
CA ARG A 150 -10.79 24.15 -17.10
C ARG A 150 -11.55 25.47 -17.03
N LEU A 151 -12.87 25.46 -16.72
CA LEU A 151 -13.69 26.68 -16.69
C LEU A 151 -13.11 27.79 -15.78
N CYS A 152 -12.46 27.41 -14.67
CA CYS A 152 -11.89 28.39 -13.73
C CYS A 152 -10.46 28.81 -14.07
N TYR A 153 -9.78 28.10 -14.98
CA TYR A 153 -8.40 28.43 -15.32
C TYR A 153 -8.31 29.82 -15.98
N GLY A 154 -7.42 30.66 -15.44
CA GLY A 154 -7.20 32.04 -15.93
C GLY A 154 -8.31 33.03 -15.56
N LYS A 155 -9.25 32.67 -14.66
CA LYS A 155 -10.30 33.58 -14.19
C LYS A 155 -10.08 34.02 -12.75
N THR A 156 -10.48 35.25 -12.43
CA THR A 156 -10.63 35.71 -11.07
C THR A 156 -11.89 35.11 -10.43
N GLU A 157 -12.03 35.27 -9.11
CA GLU A 157 -13.23 34.83 -8.39
C GLU A 157 -14.47 35.56 -8.90
N GLU A 158 -14.38 36.89 -9.11
CA GLU A 158 -15.48 37.72 -9.60
C GLU A 158 -15.95 37.29 -11.01
N GLU A 159 -15.00 37.03 -11.90
CA GLU A 159 -15.31 36.55 -13.27
C GLU A 159 -16.00 35.18 -13.21
N ARG A 160 -15.58 34.33 -12.26
CA ARG A 160 -16.16 33.01 -12.10
C ARG A 160 -17.54 33.07 -11.43
N ALA A 161 -17.74 33.98 -10.44
CA ALA A 161 -19.03 34.20 -9.80
C ALA A 161 -20.13 34.70 -10.75
N ALA A 162 -19.75 35.38 -11.83
CA ALA A 162 -20.66 35.80 -12.89
C ALA A 162 -21.17 34.63 -13.77
N LEU A 163 -20.64 33.40 -13.64
CA LEU A 163 -21.00 32.24 -14.43
C LEU A 163 -21.77 31.21 -13.58
N PRO A 164 -22.67 30.39 -14.17
CA PRO A 164 -23.42 29.37 -13.46
C PRO A 164 -22.52 28.35 -12.73
N GLY A 165 -23.05 27.79 -11.64
CA GLY A 165 -22.40 26.75 -10.87
C GLY A 165 -21.16 27.20 -10.10
N PHE A 166 -21.17 28.41 -9.56
CA PHE A 166 -20.17 28.96 -8.67
C PHE A 166 -20.33 28.40 -7.24
N SER A 167 -19.18 28.27 -6.55
CA SER A 167 -19.07 28.00 -5.12
C SER A 167 -18.09 28.99 -4.50
N ASP A 168 -18.44 29.60 -3.38
CA ASP A 168 -17.59 30.51 -2.58
C ASP A 168 -16.49 29.78 -1.80
N LYS A 169 -16.48 28.44 -1.88
CA LYS A 169 -15.45 27.58 -1.26
C LYS A 169 -14.58 26.93 -2.34
N PRO A 170 -13.50 27.59 -2.75
CA PRO A 170 -12.65 27.07 -3.82
C PRO A 170 -11.87 25.84 -3.38
N VAL A 171 -11.53 25.03 -4.38
CA VAL A 171 -10.51 24.00 -4.27
C VAL A 171 -9.30 24.41 -5.10
N VAL A 172 -8.12 23.81 -4.83
CA VAL A 172 -6.95 24.00 -5.69
C VAL A 172 -6.77 22.80 -6.60
N ARG A 173 -6.61 23.06 -7.90
CA ARG A 173 -6.30 22.05 -8.91
C ARG A 173 -4.90 22.23 -9.44
N MET A 174 -4.22 21.11 -9.68
CA MET A 174 -3.00 21.12 -10.50
C MET A 174 -3.35 21.41 -11.96
N LEU A 175 -2.48 22.13 -12.65
CA LEU A 175 -2.60 22.44 -14.08
C LEU A 175 -1.75 21.46 -14.89
N ILE A 176 -2.36 20.42 -15.44
CA ILE A 176 -1.64 19.41 -16.23
C ILE A 176 -1.19 20.03 -17.56
N PRO A 177 0.11 20.13 -17.87
CA PRO A 177 0.61 20.67 -19.14
C PRO A 177 0.30 19.73 -20.30
N ASP A 178 0.29 20.28 -21.53
CA ASP A 178 -0.02 19.48 -22.72
C ASP A 178 1.11 18.50 -23.06
N ASP A 179 2.34 18.81 -22.68
CA ASP A 179 3.57 18.03 -22.88
C ASP A 179 3.97 17.21 -21.66
N VAL A 180 3.00 16.84 -20.80
CA VAL A 180 3.28 16.01 -19.62
C VAL A 180 3.92 14.68 -20.01
N GLU A 181 4.99 14.31 -19.30
CA GLU A 181 5.60 13.00 -19.48
C GLU A 181 4.69 11.90 -18.91
N LEU A 182 4.40 10.89 -19.72
CA LEU A 182 3.46 9.81 -19.39
C LEU A 182 4.15 8.46 -19.21
N GLU A 183 5.49 8.43 -19.32
CA GLU A 183 6.29 7.21 -19.20
C GLU A 183 7.29 7.31 -18.06
N TRP A 184 7.55 6.18 -17.40
CA TRP A 184 8.57 6.04 -16.36
C TRP A 184 9.08 4.61 -16.30
N ASP A 185 10.17 4.40 -15.58
CA ASP A 185 10.70 3.07 -15.28
C ASP A 185 10.17 2.58 -13.94
N ASP A 186 9.46 1.45 -13.95
CA ASP A 186 8.88 0.79 -12.79
C ASP A 186 9.70 -0.45 -12.43
N LEU A 187 9.97 -0.66 -11.15
CA LEU A 187 10.80 -1.76 -10.68
C LEU A 187 10.26 -3.15 -11.04
N ILE A 188 8.94 -3.26 -11.17
CA ILE A 188 8.26 -4.54 -11.47
C ILE A 188 7.83 -4.56 -12.94
N MET A 189 7.12 -3.52 -13.37
CA MET A 189 6.51 -3.49 -14.70
C MET A 189 7.52 -3.16 -15.81
N GLY A 190 8.67 -2.57 -15.47
CA GLY A 190 9.64 -2.04 -16.43
C GLY A 190 9.17 -0.72 -17.03
N ARG A 191 9.54 -0.42 -18.28
CA ARG A 191 9.08 0.79 -18.95
C ARG A 191 7.56 0.80 -19.02
N THR A 192 6.94 1.74 -18.34
CA THR A 192 5.49 1.81 -18.10
C THR A 192 4.97 3.15 -18.52
N SER A 193 3.72 3.19 -19.00
CA SER A 193 3.03 4.41 -19.38
C SER A 193 1.61 4.44 -18.83
N ALA A 194 1.03 5.65 -18.76
CA ALA A 194 -0.36 5.85 -18.38
C ALA A 194 -1.01 6.92 -19.26
N PRO A 195 -2.35 6.94 -19.37
CA PRO A 195 -3.07 8.01 -20.02
C PRO A 195 -2.80 9.36 -19.38
N ARG A 196 -2.88 10.43 -20.18
CA ARG A 196 -2.78 11.81 -19.69
C ARG A 196 -3.79 12.04 -18.57
N PRO A 197 -3.35 12.51 -17.39
CA PRO A 197 -4.26 12.80 -16.30
C PRO A 197 -5.08 14.07 -16.57
N ASP A 198 -6.20 14.20 -15.86
CA ASP A 198 -6.99 15.42 -15.76
C ASP A 198 -6.42 16.37 -14.69
N ASP A 199 -6.82 17.65 -14.73
CA ASP A 199 -6.49 18.64 -13.70
C ASP A 199 -7.14 18.23 -12.35
N GLN A 200 -6.39 17.50 -11.56
CA GLN A 200 -6.87 16.95 -10.29
C GLN A 200 -6.92 17.99 -9.18
N VAL A 201 -7.91 17.87 -8.31
CA VAL A 201 -7.91 18.61 -7.05
C VAL A 201 -6.76 18.09 -6.19
N ILE A 202 -5.94 19.01 -5.68
CA ILE A 202 -4.84 18.71 -4.76
C ILE A 202 -5.12 19.21 -3.35
N LEU A 203 -5.88 20.32 -3.20
CA LEU A 203 -6.34 20.81 -1.92
C LEU A 203 -7.86 20.98 -1.95
N LYS A 204 -8.56 20.43 -0.97
CA LYS A 204 -10.01 20.52 -0.81
C LYS A 204 -10.43 21.82 -0.18
N ALA A 205 -11.71 22.17 -0.29
CA ALA A 205 -12.28 23.39 0.30
C ALA A 205 -12.25 23.44 1.85
N ASP A 206 -12.08 22.29 2.49
CA ASP A 206 -11.92 22.17 3.94
C ASP A 206 -10.46 22.28 4.41
N GLY A 207 -9.52 22.58 3.50
CA GLY A 207 -8.09 22.70 3.78
C GLY A 207 -7.34 21.38 3.82
N PHE A 208 -8.02 20.24 3.69
CA PHE A 208 -7.35 18.95 3.62
C PHE A 208 -6.79 18.70 2.22
N PRO A 209 -5.56 18.18 2.09
CA PRO A 209 -5.04 17.73 0.81
C PRO A 209 -5.83 16.52 0.30
N THR A 210 -5.83 16.34 -1.01
CA THR A 210 -6.22 15.05 -1.57
C THR A 210 -5.04 14.08 -1.50
N TYR A 211 -5.32 12.79 -1.70
CA TYR A 211 -4.30 11.74 -1.77
C TYR A 211 -3.09 12.14 -2.65
N HIS A 212 -3.33 12.78 -3.79
CA HIS A 212 -2.26 13.08 -4.76
C HIS A 212 -1.21 14.06 -4.23
N LEU A 213 -1.61 15.08 -3.49
CA LEU A 213 -0.66 16.01 -2.86
C LEU A 213 -0.06 15.40 -1.59
N ALA A 214 -0.91 14.85 -0.72
CA ALA A 214 -0.49 14.34 0.57
C ALA A 214 0.58 13.26 0.43
N VAL A 215 0.39 12.28 -0.45
CA VAL A 215 1.36 11.19 -0.63
C VAL A 215 2.71 11.69 -1.15
N VAL A 216 2.72 12.66 -2.06
CA VAL A 216 3.97 13.20 -2.62
C VAL A 216 4.75 14.01 -1.58
N VAL A 217 4.04 14.89 -0.86
CA VAL A 217 4.67 15.71 0.20
C VAL A 217 5.19 14.82 1.32
N ASP A 218 4.38 13.88 1.80
CA ASP A 218 4.79 13.01 2.92
C ASP A 218 5.89 12.03 2.52
N ASP A 219 5.86 11.48 1.32
CA ASP A 219 6.93 10.60 0.84
C ASP A 219 8.26 11.38 0.74
N HIS A 220 8.22 12.66 0.34
CA HIS A 220 9.39 13.54 0.37
C HIS A 220 9.84 13.85 1.80
N GLU A 221 8.97 14.39 2.64
CA GLU A 221 9.27 14.82 4.00
C GLU A 221 9.73 13.66 4.91
N MET A 222 9.25 12.43 4.64
CA MET A 222 9.67 11.21 5.35
C MET A 222 10.85 10.51 4.68
N ALA A 223 11.46 11.14 3.66
CA ALA A 223 12.60 10.61 2.91
C ALA A 223 12.36 9.20 2.33
N ILE A 224 11.15 8.92 1.87
CA ILE A 224 10.80 7.65 1.24
C ILE A 224 11.53 7.51 -0.09
N THR A 225 12.23 6.41 -0.26
CA THR A 225 13.04 6.11 -1.46
C THR A 225 12.35 5.21 -2.44
N HIS A 226 11.41 4.37 -1.96
CA HIS A 226 10.67 3.40 -2.77
C HIS A 226 9.19 3.44 -2.42
N VAL A 227 8.36 3.51 -3.45
CA VAL A 227 6.90 3.53 -3.34
C VAL A 227 6.35 2.26 -3.93
N VAL A 228 5.99 1.31 -3.06
CA VAL A 228 5.31 0.07 -3.43
C VAL A 228 3.80 0.26 -3.26
N ARG A 229 3.04 -0.06 -4.31
CA ARG A 229 1.57 0.06 -4.29
C ARG A 229 0.91 -0.80 -5.35
N GLY A 230 -0.39 -1.00 -5.27
CA GLY A 230 -1.12 -1.78 -6.27
C GLY A 230 -1.11 -1.14 -7.66
N GLN A 231 -1.15 -1.96 -8.70
CA GLN A 231 -1.15 -1.51 -10.11
C GLN A 231 -2.35 -0.63 -10.49
N GLU A 232 -3.41 -0.58 -9.68
CA GLU A 232 -4.53 0.35 -9.87
C GLU A 232 -4.10 1.82 -9.79
N TRP A 233 -2.95 2.10 -9.19
CA TRP A 233 -2.39 3.45 -9.05
C TRP A 233 -1.47 3.86 -10.20
N ILE A 234 -1.24 3.00 -11.19
CA ILE A 234 -0.42 3.31 -12.38
C ILE A 234 -0.90 4.61 -13.05
N SER A 235 -2.21 4.78 -13.22
CA SER A 235 -2.79 6.00 -13.82
C SER A 235 -2.56 7.29 -13.01
N SER A 236 -2.15 7.18 -11.76
CA SER A 236 -1.82 8.32 -10.90
C SER A 236 -0.35 8.72 -10.94
N THR A 237 0.52 7.82 -11.41
CA THR A 237 1.98 8.04 -11.40
C THR A 237 2.43 9.29 -12.16
N PRO A 238 1.92 9.60 -13.37
CA PRO A 238 2.32 10.83 -14.05
C PRO A 238 2.04 12.11 -13.26
N LYS A 239 0.92 12.16 -12.52
CA LYS A 239 0.59 13.30 -11.64
C LYS A 239 1.59 13.44 -10.49
N HIS A 240 1.98 12.33 -9.88
CA HIS A 240 2.93 12.32 -8.78
C HIS A 240 4.33 12.72 -9.27
N LEU A 241 4.79 12.16 -10.39
CA LEU A 241 6.07 12.54 -11.00
C LEU A 241 6.10 14.02 -11.36
N LEU A 242 4.98 14.55 -11.87
CA LEU A 242 4.85 15.96 -12.19
C LEU A 242 4.93 16.83 -10.92
N LEU A 243 4.30 16.42 -9.82
CA LEU A 243 4.38 17.10 -8.53
C LEU A 243 5.81 17.08 -7.98
N TYR A 244 6.52 15.93 -7.97
CA TYR A 244 7.93 15.87 -7.58
C TYR A 244 8.80 16.83 -8.39
N LYS A 245 8.59 16.87 -9.71
CA LYS A 245 9.32 17.77 -10.62
C LYS A 245 9.06 19.24 -10.31
N TRP A 246 7.80 19.65 -10.10
CA TRP A 246 7.43 21.04 -9.81
C TRP A 246 7.87 21.49 -8.41
N LEU A 247 7.85 20.58 -7.47
CA LEU A 247 8.33 20.85 -6.11
C LEU A 247 9.86 20.84 -6.02
N GLU A 248 10.54 20.44 -7.10
CA GLU A 248 12.01 20.34 -7.20
C GLU A 248 12.62 19.37 -6.17
N VAL A 249 11.91 18.28 -5.92
CA VAL A 249 12.34 17.24 -4.97
C VAL A 249 12.52 15.90 -5.71
N PRO A 250 13.43 15.04 -5.23
CA PRO A 250 13.68 13.76 -5.87
C PRO A 250 12.44 12.85 -5.81
N ALA A 251 12.08 12.26 -6.95
CA ALA A 251 11.03 11.25 -6.98
C ALA A 251 11.56 9.91 -6.46
N PRO A 252 10.77 9.16 -5.68
CA PRO A 252 11.11 7.79 -5.28
C PRO A 252 11.06 6.84 -6.48
N ARG A 253 11.68 5.66 -6.35
CA ARG A 253 11.48 4.57 -7.29
C ARG A 253 10.09 3.95 -7.08
N PHE A 254 9.38 3.64 -8.16
CA PHE A 254 8.04 3.05 -8.08
C PHE A 254 8.07 1.55 -8.35
N ALA A 255 7.28 0.79 -7.59
CA ALA A 255 7.02 -0.62 -7.78
C ALA A 255 5.51 -0.88 -7.74
N HIS A 256 4.90 -1.15 -8.89
CA HIS A 256 3.47 -1.42 -8.98
C HIS A 256 3.19 -2.92 -8.91
N MET A 257 2.75 -3.36 -7.74
CA MET A 257 2.42 -4.76 -7.46
C MET A 257 1.16 -5.21 -8.20
N PRO A 258 1.13 -6.44 -8.70
CA PRO A 258 -0.07 -7.02 -9.30
C PRO A 258 -1.21 -7.12 -8.29
N LEU A 259 -2.45 -7.01 -8.79
CA LEU A 259 -3.64 -7.13 -7.95
C LEU A 259 -3.87 -8.58 -7.51
N LEU A 260 -4.25 -8.76 -6.25
CA LEU A 260 -4.88 -9.99 -5.80
C LEU A 260 -6.26 -10.12 -6.46
N ARG A 261 -6.51 -11.23 -7.13
CA ARG A 261 -7.72 -11.47 -7.92
C ARG A 261 -8.52 -12.63 -7.34
N ASP A 262 -9.84 -12.54 -7.42
CA ASP A 262 -10.72 -13.67 -7.14
C ASP A 262 -10.71 -14.70 -8.28
N GLU A 263 -11.41 -15.82 -8.11
CA GLU A 263 -11.52 -16.90 -9.11
C GLU A 263 -12.09 -16.41 -10.46
N LYS A 264 -12.86 -15.31 -10.43
CA LYS A 264 -13.39 -14.66 -11.64
C LYS A 264 -12.43 -13.63 -12.23
N ARG A 265 -11.18 -13.60 -11.72
CA ARG A 265 -10.13 -12.65 -12.08
C ARG A 265 -10.47 -11.17 -11.80
N ALA A 266 -11.50 -10.90 -11.00
CA ALA A 266 -11.79 -9.56 -10.51
C ALA A 266 -10.89 -9.22 -9.31
N LYS A 267 -10.65 -7.93 -9.06
CA LYS A 267 -9.95 -7.47 -7.85
C LYS A 267 -10.69 -7.97 -6.61
N ILE A 268 -9.98 -8.64 -5.70
CA ILE A 268 -10.54 -9.07 -4.42
C ILE A 268 -11.03 -7.86 -3.61
N SER A 269 -12.23 -7.94 -3.03
CA SER A 269 -12.82 -6.81 -2.31
C SER A 269 -13.64 -7.28 -1.11
N LYS A 270 -13.61 -6.51 -0.02
CA LYS A 270 -14.31 -6.80 1.25
C LYS A 270 -15.82 -7.01 1.08
N ARG A 271 -16.46 -6.38 0.09
CA ARG A 271 -17.90 -6.49 -0.15
C ARG A 271 -18.32 -7.86 -0.72
N LYS A 272 -17.40 -8.56 -1.39
CA LYS A 272 -17.70 -9.79 -2.12
C LYS A 272 -17.00 -11.01 -1.56
N ASN A 273 -15.90 -10.82 -0.83
CA ASN A 273 -15.06 -11.92 -0.37
C ASN A 273 -14.60 -11.65 1.08
N PRO A 274 -15.00 -12.48 2.08
CA PRO A 274 -14.53 -12.35 3.45
C PRO A 274 -13.01 -12.41 3.57
N ALA A 275 -12.33 -13.22 2.76
CA ALA A 275 -10.86 -13.32 2.71
C ALA A 275 -10.16 -12.04 2.18
N ALA A 276 -10.89 -10.98 1.88
CA ALA A 276 -10.31 -9.67 1.66
C ALA A 276 -10.03 -8.91 2.98
N ARG A 277 -10.58 -9.36 4.13
CA ARG A 277 -10.34 -8.79 5.46
C ARG A 277 -9.23 -9.57 6.17
N LEU A 278 -8.24 -8.86 6.72
CA LEU A 278 -7.15 -9.52 7.46
C LEU A 278 -7.64 -10.19 8.74
N THR A 279 -8.56 -9.56 9.46
CA THR A 279 -9.17 -10.10 10.68
C THR A 279 -9.85 -11.45 10.45
N TRP A 280 -10.42 -11.66 9.25
CA TRP A 280 -11.07 -12.92 8.90
C TRP A 280 -10.10 -14.12 8.96
N PHE A 281 -8.84 -13.94 8.52
CA PHE A 281 -7.87 -15.04 8.59
C PHE A 281 -7.54 -15.45 10.03
N GLN A 282 -7.41 -14.48 10.91
CA GLN A 282 -7.25 -14.71 12.34
C GLN A 282 -8.45 -15.47 12.93
N GLU A 283 -9.67 -15.00 12.63
CA GLU A 283 -10.92 -15.60 13.07
C GLU A 283 -11.08 -17.06 12.58
N GLN A 284 -10.57 -17.39 11.40
CA GLN A 284 -10.62 -18.73 10.80
C GLN A 284 -9.46 -19.64 11.25
N GLY A 285 -8.54 -19.19 12.08
CA GLY A 285 -7.42 -20.00 12.60
C GLY A 285 -6.29 -20.19 11.58
N TYR A 286 -6.13 -19.29 10.61
CA TYR A 286 -4.93 -19.29 9.78
C TYR A 286 -3.73 -18.82 10.59
N LEU A 287 -2.61 -19.52 10.42
CA LEU A 287 -1.35 -19.12 11.00
C LEU A 287 -0.74 -17.96 10.21
N PRO A 288 -0.13 -16.96 10.89
CA PRO A 288 0.50 -15.83 10.21
C PRO A 288 1.60 -16.28 9.24
N GLU A 289 2.38 -17.29 9.58
CA GLU A 289 3.44 -17.87 8.75
C GLU A 289 2.87 -18.43 7.43
N ALA A 290 1.75 -19.16 7.52
CA ALA A 290 1.08 -19.72 6.36
C ALA A 290 0.51 -18.63 5.45
N LEU A 291 -0.08 -17.57 6.04
CA LEU A 291 -0.63 -16.47 5.27
C LEU A 291 0.48 -15.67 4.58
N LEU A 292 1.60 -15.39 5.25
CA LEU A 292 2.74 -14.69 4.64
C LEU A 292 3.34 -15.51 3.49
N ASN A 293 3.57 -16.80 3.67
CA ASN A 293 4.06 -17.67 2.60
C ASN A 293 3.09 -17.69 1.41
N PHE A 294 1.79 -17.81 1.69
CA PHE A 294 0.76 -17.77 0.65
C PHE A 294 0.77 -16.43 -0.09
N LEU A 295 0.83 -15.29 0.63
CA LEU A 295 0.88 -13.96 0.02
C LEU A 295 2.15 -13.76 -0.81
N ALA A 296 3.30 -14.28 -0.36
CA ALA A 296 4.52 -14.26 -1.16
C ALA A 296 4.29 -14.94 -2.52
N LEU A 297 3.73 -16.14 -2.52
CA LEU A 297 3.42 -16.90 -3.74
C LEU A 297 2.39 -16.23 -4.67
N GLN A 298 1.62 -15.24 -4.18
CA GLN A 298 0.72 -14.47 -5.06
C GLN A 298 1.49 -13.49 -5.97
N GLY A 299 2.69 -13.09 -5.60
CA GLY A 299 3.48 -12.10 -6.35
C GLY A 299 4.90 -12.57 -6.69
N TYR A 300 5.33 -13.70 -6.16
CA TYR A 300 6.71 -14.15 -6.29
C TYR A 300 6.77 -15.65 -6.61
N PRO A 301 7.73 -16.12 -7.41
CA PRO A 301 7.86 -17.55 -7.73
C PRO A 301 8.27 -18.39 -6.51
N PRO A 302 8.04 -19.71 -6.53
CA PRO A 302 8.61 -20.64 -5.57
C PRO A 302 10.14 -20.50 -5.48
N ILE A 303 10.70 -20.94 -4.36
CA ILE A 303 12.16 -21.00 -4.22
C ILE A 303 12.69 -22.15 -5.07
N VAL A 304 13.66 -21.85 -5.94
CA VAL A 304 14.38 -22.87 -6.71
C VAL A 304 15.62 -23.26 -5.93
N GLU A 305 15.72 -24.55 -5.58
CA GLU A 305 16.86 -25.12 -4.89
C GLU A 305 18.03 -25.42 -5.85
N ALA A 306 19.21 -25.76 -5.31
CA ALA A 306 20.41 -25.98 -6.10
C ALA A 306 20.29 -27.14 -7.11
N ASP A 307 19.41 -28.11 -6.86
CA ASP A 307 19.11 -29.26 -7.75
C ASP A 307 18.02 -28.95 -8.79
N GLY A 308 17.49 -27.72 -8.80
CA GLY A 308 16.45 -27.27 -9.70
C GLY A 308 15.03 -27.60 -9.24
N THR A 309 14.85 -28.19 -8.06
CA THR A 309 13.51 -28.42 -7.50
C THR A 309 12.88 -27.11 -7.01
N GLU A 310 11.57 -26.99 -7.19
CA GLU A 310 10.79 -25.85 -6.72
C GLU A 310 10.18 -26.16 -5.35
N ARG A 311 10.43 -25.27 -4.38
CA ARG A 311 9.87 -25.35 -3.03
C ARG A 311 8.94 -24.18 -2.77
N GLU A 312 7.67 -24.49 -2.50
CA GLU A 312 6.62 -23.51 -2.23
C GLU A 312 6.48 -23.15 -0.75
N VAL A 313 6.95 -24.02 0.15
CA VAL A 313 6.95 -23.73 1.60
C VAL A 313 8.27 -23.11 1.99
N PHE A 314 8.21 -21.87 2.50
CA PHE A 314 9.38 -21.12 2.94
C PHE A 314 8.99 -20.08 3.98
N THR A 315 9.93 -19.76 4.86
CA THR A 315 9.74 -18.72 5.89
C THR A 315 9.80 -17.32 5.28
N PHE A 316 9.27 -16.33 6.00
CA PHE A 316 9.39 -14.92 5.61
C PHE A 316 10.86 -14.47 5.56
N GLU A 317 11.72 -15.02 6.42
CA GLU A 317 13.15 -14.72 6.40
C GLU A 317 13.82 -15.25 5.13
N GLU A 318 13.57 -16.50 4.74
CA GLU A 318 14.09 -17.06 3.48
C GLU A 318 13.60 -16.27 2.26
N PHE A 319 12.34 -15.84 2.26
CA PHE A 319 11.79 -14.95 1.23
C PHE A 319 12.55 -13.62 1.20
N THR A 320 12.74 -12.99 2.36
CA THR A 320 13.45 -11.70 2.50
C THR A 320 14.87 -11.76 1.91
N GLN A 321 15.62 -12.80 2.23
CA GLN A 321 17.00 -12.97 1.73
C GLN A 321 17.06 -13.12 0.20
N ARG A 322 16.03 -13.71 -0.41
CA ARG A 322 15.99 -14.02 -1.85
C ARG A 322 15.21 -13.00 -2.68
N PHE A 323 14.56 -12.05 -2.02
CA PHE A 323 13.68 -11.10 -2.68
C PHE A 323 14.43 -10.18 -3.67
N GLU A 324 13.91 -10.06 -4.89
CA GLU A 324 14.36 -9.16 -5.96
C GLU A 324 13.14 -8.64 -6.72
N TRP A 325 13.06 -7.34 -6.99
CA TRP A 325 11.94 -6.75 -7.72
C TRP A 325 11.74 -7.36 -9.10
N ALA A 326 12.83 -7.68 -9.80
CA ALA A 326 12.79 -8.26 -11.14
C ALA A 326 12.11 -9.64 -11.19
N LYS A 327 12.02 -10.35 -10.05
CA LYS A 327 11.39 -11.67 -9.95
C LYS A 327 9.90 -11.60 -9.62
N VAL A 328 9.37 -10.41 -9.31
CA VAL A 328 7.94 -10.25 -9.01
C VAL A 328 7.12 -10.50 -10.27
N ASN A 329 6.11 -11.37 -10.16
CA ASN A 329 5.20 -11.68 -11.25
C ASN A 329 4.39 -10.44 -11.63
N LYS A 330 4.37 -10.07 -12.92
CA LYS A 330 3.60 -8.92 -13.42
C LYS A 330 2.09 -9.19 -13.50
N ALA A 331 1.72 -10.46 -13.61
CA ALA A 331 0.32 -10.90 -13.66
C ALA A 331 -0.19 -11.16 -12.24
N GLY A 332 -1.35 -10.62 -11.91
CA GLY A 332 -2.00 -10.89 -10.62
C GLY A 332 -2.41 -12.36 -10.50
N ALA A 333 -2.02 -13.02 -9.41
CA ALA A 333 -2.42 -14.37 -9.10
C ALA A 333 -3.88 -14.45 -8.65
N VAL A 334 -4.49 -15.60 -8.86
CA VAL A 334 -5.81 -15.92 -8.32
C VAL A 334 -5.65 -16.35 -6.86
N PHE A 335 -6.38 -15.69 -5.97
CA PHE A 335 -6.41 -15.96 -4.55
C PHE A 335 -7.15 -17.29 -4.30
N ASN A 336 -6.39 -18.38 -4.19
CA ASN A 336 -6.91 -19.73 -4.05
C ASN A 336 -6.86 -20.18 -2.59
N LEU A 337 -8.04 -20.29 -1.96
CA LEU A 337 -8.15 -20.70 -0.56
C LEU A 337 -7.72 -22.14 -0.31
N ASP A 338 -7.89 -23.05 -1.29
CA ASP A 338 -7.45 -24.45 -1.13
C ASP A 338 -5.91 -24.51 -1.01
N LYS A 339 -5.20 -23.68 -1.77
CA LYS A 339 -3.75 -23.55 -1.64
C LYS A 339 -3.36 -22.99 -0.26
N LEU A 340 -4.06 -21.97 0.23
CA LEU A 340 -3.82 -21.45 1.57
C LEU A 340 -4.13 -22.49 2.65
N ASN A 341 -5.23 -23.23 2.52
CA ASN A 341 -5.58 -24.32 3.45
C ASN A 341 -4.49 -25.40 3.48
N TRP A 342 -3.96 -25.76 2.33
CA TRP A 342 -2.85 -26.72 2.25
C TRP A 342 -1.61 -26.20 2.97
N LEU A 343 -1.21 -24.96 2.72
CA LEU A 343 -0.09 -24.30 3.43
C LEU A 343 -0.33 -24.26 4.93
N ASN A 344 -1.52 -23.80 5.34
CA ASN A 344 -1.88 -23.72 6.76
C ASN A 344 -1.79 -25.08 7.45
N GLY A 345 -2.32 -26.12 6.82
CA GLY A 345 -2.21 -27.49 7.32
C GLY A 345 -0.77 -28.00 7.39
N HIS A 346 0.11 -27.56 6.48
CA HIS A 346 1.53 -27.88 6.54
C HIS A 346 2.18 -27.22 7.78
N TYR A 347 2.04 -25.92 7.97
CA TYR A 347 2.60 -25.20 9.12
C TYR A 347 2.04 -25.69 10.47
N ILE A 348 0.73 -26.02 10.55
CA ILE A 348 0.14 -26.59 11.78
C ILE A 348 0.83 -27.89 12.18
N ARG A 349 1.15 -28.77 11.23
CA ARG A 349 1.81 -30.06 11.52
C ARG A 349 3.27 -29.93 11.94
N GLU A 350 3.90 -28.81 11.65
CA GLU A 350 5.28 -28.52 12.05
C GLU A 350 5.39 -27.86 13.42
N LEU A 351 4.28 -27.35 13.98
CA LEU A 351 4.27 -26.78 15.33
C LEU A 351 4.53 -27.86 16.38
N ASP A 352 5.31 -27.53 17.39
CA ASP A 352 5.35 -28.38 18.58
C ASP A 352 4.00 -28.34 19.35
N ALA A 353 3.75 -29.39 20.12
CA ALA A 353 2.47 -29.52 20.81
C ALA A 353 2.16 -28.37 21.80
N GLY A 354 3.20 -27.73 22.38
CA GLY A 354 3.04 -26.61 23.28
C GLY A 354 2.64 -25.32 22.56
N ASP A 355 3.28 -25.06 21.43
CA ASP A 355 2.95 -23.90 20.59
C ASP A 355 1.54 -24.05 19.99
N LEU A 356 1.21 -25.23 19.45
CA LEU A 356 -0.13 -25.52 18.94
C LEU A 356 -1.19 -25.34 20.04
N ALA A 357 -0.96 -25.87 21.24
CA ALA A 357 -1.88 -25.71 22.35
C ALA A 357 -2.09 -24.23 22.71
N SER A 358 -1.00 -23.44 22.73
CA SER A 358 -1.05 -22.01 23.03
C SER A 358 -1.88 -21.24 22.00
N ARG A 359 -1.71 -21.55 20.73
CA ARG A 359 -2.45 -20.92 19.61
C ARG A 359 -3.93 -21.33 19.56
N LEU A 360 -4.28 -22.49 20.14
CA LEU A 360 -5.68 -22.97 20.25
C LEU A 360 -6.45 -22.31 21.39
N ILE A 361 -5.78 -21.79 22.42
CA ILE A 361 -6.45 -21.21 23.61
C ILE A 361 -7.54 -20.18 23.26
N PRO A 362 -7.31 -19.18 22.38
CA PRO A 362 -8.34 -18.20 22.04
C PRO A 362 -9.62 -18.83 21.48
N PHE A 363 -9.49 -19.84 20.63
CA PHE A 363 -10.60 -20.55 20.02
C PHE A 363 -11.36 -21.40 21.03
N LEU A 364 -10.63 -22.13 21.89
CA LEU A 364 -11.23 -22.95 22.96
C LEU A 364 -11.93 -22.08 24.00
N HIS A 365 -11.39 -20.89 24.28
CA HIS A 365 -12.02 -19.93 25.15
C HIS A 365 -13.30 -19.36 24.56
N ALA A 366 -13.31 -19.04 23.27
CA ALA A 366 -14.51 -18.57 22.59
C ALA A 366 -15.65 -19.59 22.61
N GLU A 367 -15.31 -20.89 22.55
CA GLU A 367 -16.26 -22.01 22.68
C GLU A 367 -16.58 -22.37 24.16
N GLY A 368 -16.03 -21.65 25.14
CA GLY A 368 -16.26 -21.89 26.55
C GLY A 368 -15.62 -23.19 27.12
N LEU A 369 -14.67 -23.76 26.40
CA LEU A 369 -14.01 -25.04 26.78
C LEU A 369 -12.86 -24.84 27.78
N VAL A 370 -12.27 -23.64 27.78
CA VAL A 370 -11.22 -23.24 28.73
C VAL A 370 -11.43 -21.80 29.20
N GLY A 371 -10.85 -21.45 30.37
CA GLY A 371 -10.82 -20.05 30.82
C GLY A 371 -9.93 -19.17 29.93
N SER A 372 -10.08 -17.85 30.07
CA SER A 372 -9.20 -16.88 29.37
C SER A 372 -7.72 -17.02 29.75
N HIS A 373 -7.47 -17.55 30.96
CA HIS A 373 -6.16 -17.90 31.50
C HIS A 373 -6.21 -19.36 31.96
N PRO A 374 -6.04 -20.32 31.04
CA PRO A 374 -6.23 -21.72 31.40
C PRO A 374 -5.22 -22.19 32.46
N THR A 375 -5.70 -23.03 33.36
CA THR A 375 -4.90 -23.61 34.43
C THR A 375 -3.94 -24.69 33.88
N LEU A 376 -2.89 -25.01 34.66
CA LEU A 376 -1.95 -26.09 34.29
C LEU A 376 -2.64 -27.43 33.99
N PRO A 377 -3.68 -27.89 34.74
CA PRO A 377 -4.44 -29.08 34.36
C PRO A 377 -5.19 -28.96 33.04
N GLU A 378 -5.74 -27.78 32.70
CA GLU A 378 -6.41 -27.55 31.41
C GLU A 378 -5.40 -27.58 30.26
N LEU A 379 -4.23 -26.91 30.41
CA LEU A 379 -3.13 -26.97 29.45
C LEU A 379 -2.57 -28.39 29.29
N GLY A 380 -2.49 -29.18 30.40
CA GLY A 380 -2.06 -30.56 30.36
C GLY A 380 -2.95 -31.48 29.52
N ARG A 381 -4.26 -31.16 29.41
CA ARG A 381 -5.21 -31.90 28.55
C ARG A 381 -5.08 -31.53 27.07
N LEU A 382 -4.54 -30.36 26.76
CA LEU A 382 -4.34 -29.89 25.39
C LEU A 382 -3.04 -30.39 24.77
N LYS A 383 -2.10 -30.89 25.56
CA LYS A 383 -0.78 -31.40 25.13
C LYS A 383 -0.77 -32.90 24.82
N LEU A 384 -1.86 -33.44 24.36
CA LEU A 384 -1.93 -34.85 23.97
C LEU A 384 -1.17 -35.13 22.65
#